data_3406d9ccc2f7172a6933ee349274a211
#
_entry.id   3406d9ccc2f7172a6933ee349274a211
#
_cell.length_a   1.000
_cell.length_b   1.000
_cell.length_c   1.000
_cell.angle_alpha   90.00
_cell.angle_beta   90.00
_cell.angle_gamma   90.00
#
_symmetry.space_group_name_H-M   'P 1'
#
loop_
_entity.id
_entity.type
_entity.pdbx_description
1 polymer ?
#
loop_
_entity_poly.entity_id
_entity_poly.type
_entity_poly.pdbx_seq_one_letter_code
_entity_poly.pdbx_strand_id
1 'polypeptide(L)'
;YKRQYQKGVQAAIEQWGQKMPDHYFENPEAAYDDTLERIMNQKFVALFFCDYQQWFEYNRTGFPVLPVGPGIANANNKMPKRFKYPSALQRTNLKNYQAAKANMGGDDFHIRLMWQQ
;
A
#
# COMPACT_ATOMS: atom_id res chain seq x y z
N TYR A 1 3.24 -0.42 23.76
CA TYR A 1 3.28 -0.19 22.28
C TYR A 1 3.84 1.18 21.90
N LYS A 2 3.52 2.28 22.64
CA LYS A 2 4.03 3.64 22.36
C LYS A 2 5.56 3.71 22.20
N ARG A 3 6.30 3.07 23.12
CA ARG A 3 7.78 3.06 23.07
C ARG A 3 8.32 2.36 21.82
N GLN A 4 7.71 1.25 21.38
CA GLN A 4 8.11 0.52 20.18
C GLN A 4 7.82 1.34 18.92
N TYR A 5 6.65 1.98 18.86
CA TYR A 5 6.30 2.89 17.80
C TYR A 5 7.32 4.02 17.65
N GLN A 6 7.63 4.73 18.74
CA GLN A 6 8.60 5.83 18.74
C GLN A 6 10.01 5.38 18.29
N LYS A 7 10.47 4.22 18.78
CA LYS A 7 11.74 3.65 18.36
C LYS A 7 11.76 3.25 16.88
N GLY A 8 10.66 2.71 16.37
CA GLY A 8 10.54 2.37 14.95
C GLY A 8 10.61 3.59 14.05
N VAL A 9 9.90 4.66 14.41
CA VAL A 9 9.93 5.94 13.66
C VAL A 9 11.33 6.55 13.70
N GLN A 10 11.96 6.59 14.87
CA GLN A 10 13.32 7.09 15.02
C GLN A 10 14.31 6.31 14.15
N ALA A 11 14.28 4.98 14.21
CA ALA A 11 15.15 4.12 13.40
C ALA A 11 14.94 4.33 11.90
N ALA A 12 13.71 4.56 11.46
CA ALA A 12 13.40 4.83 10.06
C ALA A 12 14.00 6.18 9.61
N ILE A 13 13.97 7.21 10.42
CA ILE A 13 14.59 8.51 10.14
C ILE A 13 16.12 8.37 10.08
N GLU A 14 16.70 7.70 11.07
CA GLU A 14 18.15 7.48 11.18
C GLU A 14 18.70 6.62 10.03
N GLN A 15 17.91 5.68 9.50
CA GLN A 15 18.27 4.89 8.33
C GLN A 15 18.61 5.75 7.10
N TRP A 16 17.98 6.92 6.98
CA TRP A 16 18.26 7.88 5.93
C TRP A 16 19.36 8.89 6.28
N GLY A 17 20.13 8.64 7.34
CA GLY A 17 21.23 9.49 7.79
C GLY A 17 20.77 10.81 8.41
N GLN A 18 19.50 10.89 8.79
CA GLN A 18 18.93 12.09 9.40
C GLN A 18 18.79 11.92 10.91
N LYS A 19 18.94 13.00 11.66
CA LYS A 19 18.60 13.02 13.09
C LYS A 19 17.12 13.29 13.24
N MET A 20 16.49 12.57 14.15
CA MET A 20 15.09 12.80 14.47
C MET A 20 14.90 14.26 14.99
N PRO A 21 13.95 15.02 14.44
CA PRO A 21 13.66 16.36 14.93
C PRO A 21 13.23 16.37 16.39
N ASP A 22 13.68 17.36 17.13
CA ASP A 22 13.17 17.60 18.47
C ASP A 22 11.66 17.87 18.39
N HIS A 23 10.89 17.41 19.36
CA HIS A 23 9.43 17.60 19.42
C HIS A 23 8.63 16.91 18.28
N TYR A 24 9.22 15.96 17.51
CA TYR A 24 8.55 15.27 16.41
C TYR A 24 7.19 14.66 16.84
N PHE A 25 7.14 14.05 18.01
CA PHE A 25 5.92 13.41 18.55
C PHE A 25 4.97 14.38 19.28
N GLU A 26 5.26 15.66 19.32
CA GLU A 26 4.30 16.69 19.76
C GLU A 26 3.32 17.05 18.64
N ASN A 27 3.68 16.75 17.38
CA ASN A 27 2.76 16.87 16.26
C ASN A 27 1.65 15.82 16.40
N PRO A 28 0.37 16.23 16.43
CA PRO A 28 -0.77 15.30 16.53
C PRO A 28 -0.78 14.21 15.43
N GLU A 29 -0.26 14.53 14.24
CA GLU A 29 -0.19 13.59 13.12
C GLU A 29 0.95 12.56 13.27
N ALA A 30 1.90 12.78 14.16
CA ALA A 30 3.00 11.87 14.46
C ALA A 30 2.88 11.21 15.83
N ALA A 31 2.10 11.79 16.75
CA ALA A 31 1.87 11.23 18.07
C ALA A 31 1.21 9.85 18.02
N TYR A 32 1.64 8.95 18.88
CA TYR A 32 1.00 7.63 19.02
C TYR A 32 -0.39 7.74 19.63
N ASP A 33 -1.41 7.26 18.95
CA ASP A 33 -2.82 7.31 19.31
C ASP A 33 -3.47 5.94 19.53
N ASP A 34 -2.66 4.88 19.62
CA ASP A 34 -3.06 3.48 19.79
C ASP A 34 -3.88 2.90 18.61
N THR A 35 -3.83 3.53 17.43
CA THR A 35 -4.51 3.05 16.23
C THR A 35 -3.56 2.34 15.27
N LEU A 36 -4.11 1.35 14.52
CA LEU A 36 -3.39 0.72 13.41
C LEU A 36 -3.08 1.74 12.31
N GLU A 37 -4.00 2.64 12.03
CA GLU A 37 -3.84 3.67 11.01
C GLU A 37 -2.61 4.54 11.28
N ARG A 38 -2.41 4.98 12.53
CA ARG A 38 -1.23 5.76 12.92
C ARG A 38 0.08 5.01 12.65
N ILE A 39 0.13 3.74 13.00
CA ILE A 39 1.29 2.89 12.75
C ILE A 39 1.53 2.75 11.24
N MET A 40 0.48 2.49 10.46
CA MET A 40 0.59 2.32 9.01
C MET A 40 0.97 3.61 8.29
N ASN A 41 0.51 4.77 8.74
CA ASN A 41 0.90 6.07 8.19
C ASN A 41 2.41 6.30 8.34
N GLN A 42 2.97 6.05 9.51
CA GLN A 42 4.42 6.19 9.73
C GLN A 42 5.21 5.11 8.98
N LYS A 43 4.72 3.88 8.92
CA LYS A 43 5.33 2.82 8.13
C LYS A 43 5.32 3.14 6.63
N PHE A 44 4.25 3.75 6.13
CA PHE A 44 4.16 4.17 4.73
C PHE A 44 5.26 5.17 4.38
N VAL A 45 5.51 6.16 5.24
CA VAL A 45 6.61 7.12 5.06
C VAL A 45 7.98 6.42 5.13
N ALA A 46 8.17 5.53 6.10
CA ALA A 46 9.42 4.78 6.25
C ALA A 46 9.77 3.90 5.04
N LEU A 47 8.75 3.39 4.33
CA LEU A 47 8.90 2.53 3.14
C LEU A 47 9.00 3.32 1.82
N PHE A 48 9.21 4.63 1.85
CA PHE A 48 9.08 5.51 0.68
C PHE A 48 9.91 5.09 -0.54
N PHE A 49 11.11 4.57 -0.36
CA PHE A 49 11.94 4.05 -1.46
C PHE A 49 12.13 2.52 -1.41
N CYS A 50 11.22 1.80 -0.76
CA CYS A 50 11.32 0.36 -0.59
C CYS A 50 10.45 -0.41 -1.59
N ASP A 51 10.61 -0.15 -2.89
CA ASP A 51 9.94 -0.84 -3.98
C ASP A 51 8.40 -0.89 -3.78
N TYR A 52 7.77 -2.04 -3.97
CA TYR A 52 6.32 -2.23 -3.83
C TYR A 52 5.85 -2.43 -2.38
N GLN A 53 6.69 -2.27 -1.36
CA GLN A 53 6.33 -2.55 0.04
C GLN A 53 5.18 -1.68 0.54
N GLN A 54 5.14 -0.39 0.16
CA GLN A 54 4.02 0.49 0.50
C GLN A 54 2.69 -0.02 -0.08
N TRP A 55 2.71 -0.49 -1.32
CA TRP A 55 1.52 -1.01 -2.00
C TRP A 55 1.05 -2.35 -1.40
N PHE A 56 1.98 -3.22 -1.00
CA PHE A 56 1.64 -4.47 -0.32
C PHE A 56 1.00 -4.21 1.05
N GLU A 57 1.56 -3.28 1.83
CA GLU A 57 0.99 -2.91 3.13
C GLU A 57 -0.38 -2.23 2.99
N TYR A 58 -0.54 -1.35 2.00
CA TYR A 58 -1.84 -0.75 1.68
C TYR A 58 -2.88 -1.83 1.32
N ASN A 59 -2.52 -2.78 0.47
CA ASN A 59 -3.43 -3.87 0.09
C ASN A 59 -3.78 -4.79 1.25
N ARG A 60 -2.88 -4.97 2.20
CA ARG A 60 -3.08 -5.80 3.39
C ARG A 60 -3.95 -5.11 4.46
N THR A 61 -3.76 -3.83 4.67
CA THR A 61 -4.34 -3.10 5.82
C THR A 61 -5.43 -2.11 5.43
N GLY A 62 -5.46 -1.65 4.18
CA GLY A 62 -6.28 -0.52 3.74
C GLY A 62 -5.72 0.85 4.11
N PHE A 63 -4.61 0.92 4.84
CA PHE A 63 -3.98 2.17 5.29
C PHE A 63 -2.65 2.45 4.57
N PRO A 64 -2.28 3.72 4.43
CA PRO A 64 -3.04 4.93 4.76
C PRO A 64 -4.27 5.12 3.85
N VAL A 65 -5.24 5.91 4.29
CA VAL A 65 -6.35 6.32 3.41
C VAL A 65 -5.82 7.33 2.41
N LEU A 66 -5.51 6.85 1.20
CA LEU A 66 -4.93 7.66 0.15
C LEU A 66 -6.03 8.39 -0.64
N PRO A 67 -5.88 9.71 -0.88
CA PRO A 67 -6.81 10.44 -1.74
C PRO A 67 -6.69 9.92 -3.18
N VAL A 68 -7.83 9.59 -3.77
CA VAL A 68 -7.92 9.14 -5.17
C VAL A 68 -8.27 10.34 -6.03
N GLY A 69 -7.28 10.86 -6.75
CA GLY A 69 -7.46 12.01 -7.64
C GLY A 69 -7.91 11.64 -9.06
N PRO A 70 -8.30 12.64 -9.86
CA PRO A 70 -8.75 12.43 -11.23
C PRO A 70 -7.67 11.94 -12.19
N GLY A 71 -6.41 11.95 -11.78
CA GLY A 71 -5.27 11.45 -12.56
C GLY A 71 -5.11 9.93 -12.55
N ILE A 72 -5.90 9.19 -11.76
CA ILE A 72 -5.88 7.73 -11.79
C ILE A 72 -6.66 7.27 -13.02
N ALA A 73 -5.93 6.78 -14.01
CA ALA A 73 -6.45 6.38 -15.32
C ALA A 73 -7.24 5.05 -15.29
N ASN A 74 -8.09 4.87 -14.29
CA ASN A 74 -9.03 3.76 -14.27
C ASN A 74 -10.47 4.28 -14.09
N ALA A 75 -11.42 3.62 -14.74
CA ALA A 75 -12.80 4.07 -14.87
C ALA A 75 -13.55 4.31 -13.53
N ASN A 76 -13.02 3.87 -12.42
CA ASN A 76 -13.75 3.87 -11.13
C ASN A 76 -13.11 4.76 -10.07
N ASN A 77 -12.05 5.52 -10.38
CA ASN A 77 -11.30 6.35 -9.42
C ASN A 77 -11.01 5.62 -8.09
N LYS A 78 -10.62 4.34 -8.17
CA LYS A 78 -10.29 3.51 -7.01
C LYS A 78 -8.85 3.06 -7.10
N MET A 79 -8.21 2.94 -5.96
CA MET A 79 -6.85 2.37 -5.89
C MET A 79 -6.85 0.93 -6.43
N PRO A 80 -5.91 0.59 -7.32
CA PRO A 80 -5.80 -0.75 -7.86
C PRO A 80 -5.45 -1.75 -6.74
N LYS A 81 -6.00 -2.94 -6.82
CA LYS A 81 -5.73 -4.05 -5.91
C LYS A 81 -4.75 -5.07 -6.47
N ARG A 82 -4.63 -5.11 -7.79
CA ARG A 82 -3.74 -6.03 -8.52
C ARG A 82 -3.33 -5.45 -9.86
N PHE A 83 -2.34 -6.06 -10.49
CA PHE A 83 -2.08 -5.85 -11.92
C PHE A 83 -2.98 -6.74 -12.77
N LYS A 84 -3.40 -6.25 -13.93
CA LYS A 84 -4.02 -7.09 -14.95
C LYS A 84 -2.99 -8.07 -15.54
N TYR A 85 -3.47 -9.14 -16.11
CA TYR A 85 -2.61 -10.00 -16.90
C TYR A 85 -2.01 -9.24 -18.11
N PRO A 86 -0.76 -9.52 -18.47
CA PRO A 86 -0.16 -8.91 -19.66
C PRO A 86 -0.99 -9.17 -20.92
N SER A 87 -1.20 -8.15 -21.74
CA SER A 87 -2.01 -8.25 -22.95
C SER A 87 -1.48 -9.30 -23.94
N ALA A 88 -0.16 -9.56 -23.90
CA ALA A 88 0.45 -10.61 -24.72
C ALA A 88 -0.16 -11.99 -24.48
N LEU A 89 -0.62 -12.31 -23.26
CA LEU A 89 -1.23 -13.61 -22.94
C LEU A 89 -2.53 -13.88 -23.70
N GLN A 90 -3.24 -12.82 -24.10
CA GLN A 90 -4.44 -12.96 -24.91
C GLN A 90 -4.13 -13.50 -26.33
N ARG A 91 -2.89 -13.33 -26.80
CA ARG A 91 -2.45 -13.83 -28.11
C ARG A 91 -1.65 -15.12 -28.01
N THR A 92 -0.83 -15.24 -26.97
CA THR A 92 0.11 -16.39 -26.84
C THR A 92 -0.45 -17.55 -26.06
N ASN A 93 -1.43 -17.32 -25.16
CA ASN A 93 -1.98 -18.35 -24.29
C ASN A 93 -3.46 -18.11 -23.94
N LEU A 94 -4.28 -17.87 -24.98
CA LEU A 94 -5.67 -17.46 -24.84
C LEU A 94 -6.50 -18.42 -23.98
N LYS A 95 -6.35 -19.73 -24.17
CA LYS A 95 -7.13 -20.76 -23.45
C LYS A 95 -6.93 -20.65 -21.93
N ASN A 96 -5.68 -20.60 -21.48
CA ASN A 96 -5.38 -20.52 -20.05
C ASN A 96 -5.69 -19.13 -19.48
N TYR A 97 -5.50 -18.07 -20.27
CA TYR A 97 -5.93 -16.72 -19.88
C TYR A 97 -7.45 -16.66 -19.63
N GLN A 98 -8.26 -17.21 -20.53
CA GLN A 98 -9.71 -17.24 -20.38
C GLN A 98 -10.14 -18.08 -19.14
N ALA A 99 -9.52 -19.22 -18.91
CA ALA A 99 -9.78 -20.03 -17.73
C ALA A 99 -9.43 -19.28 -16.42
N ALA A 100 -8.26 -18.68 -16.35
CA ALA A 100 -7.84 -17.88 -15.20
C ALA A 100 -8.76 -16.68 -14.96
N LYS A 101 -9.15 -15.97 -16.02
CA LYS A 101 -10.10 -14.85 -15.97
C LYS A 101 -11.47 -15.30 -15.45
N ALA A 102 -11.99 -16.45 -15.90
CA ALA A 102 -13.26 -17.00 -15.43
C ALA A 102 -13.20 -17.36 -13.94
N ASN A 103 -12.12 -18.02 -13.50
CA ASN A 103 -11.93 -18.39 -12.10
C ASN A 103 -11.84 -17.18 -11.14
N MET A 104 -11.36 -16.05 -11.62
CA MET A 104 -11.24 -14.81 -10.82
C MET A 104 -12.47 -13.89 -10.93
N GLY A 105 -13.46 -14.22 -11.76
CA GLY A 105 -14.60 -13.35 -12.03
C GLY A 105 -14.27 -12.14 -12.93
N GLY A 106 -13.13 -12.17 -13.64
CA GLY A 106 -12.73 -11.10 -14.57
C GLY A 106 -11.21 -10.87 -14.61
N ASP A 107 -10.78 -9.83 -15.33
CA ASP A 107 -9.40 -9.34 -15.31
C ASP A 107 -9.41 -7.81 -15.19
N ASP A 108 -9.69 -7.36 -13.98
CA ASP A 108 -9.77 -5.95 -13.63
C ASP A 108 -8.79 -5.60 -12.50
N PHE A 109 -8.42 -4.33 -12.40
CA PHE A 109 -7.51 -3.81 -11.34
C PHE A 109 -8.12 -3.88 -9.95
N HIS A 110 -9.45 -3.96 -9.83
CA HIS A 110 -10.16 -3.89 -8.54
C HIS A 110 -10.57 -5.24 -8.00
N ILE A 111 -10.33 -6.32 -8.73
CA ILE A 111 -10.59 -7.68 -8.26
C ILE A 111 -9.63 -8.00 -7.13
N ARG A 112 -10.18 -8.34 -5.96
CA ARG A 112 -9.38 -8.74 -4.80
C ARG A 112 -8.76 -10.12 -5.03
N LEU A 113 -7.53 -10.27 -4.63
CA LEU A 113 -6.87 -11.56 -4.54
C LEU A 113 -7.29 -12.26 -3.24
N MET A 114 -7.18 -13.58 -3.20
CA MET A 114 -7.70 -14.39 -2.08
C MET A 114 -7.12 -14.04 -0.70
N TRP A 115 -5.98 -13.36 -0.65
CA TRP A 115 -5.35 -12.91 0.60
C TRP A 115 -5.64 -11.43 0.94
N GLN A 116 -6.41 -10.74 0.12
CA GLN A 116 -6.81 -9.35 0.37
C GLN A 116 -8.19 -9.36 1.04
N GLN A 117 -8.24 -8.91 2.28
CA GLN A 117 -9.48 -8.77 3.03
C GLN A 117 -10.17 -7.44 2.77
#